data_c0178dfe8acf85a5e5a0a21e3e634136
#
_entry.id   c0178dfe8acf85a5e5a0a21e3e634136
#
_cell.length_a   1.000
_cell.length_b   1.000
_cell.length_c   1.000
_cell.angle_alpha   90.00
_cell.angle_beta   90.00
_cell.angle_gamma   90.00
#
_symmetry.space_group_name_H-M   'P 1'
#
loop_
_entity.id
_entity.type
_entity.pdbx_description
1 polymer ?
#
loop_
_entity_poly.entity_id
_entity_poly.type
_entity_poly.pdbx_seq_one_letter_code
_entity_poly.pdbx_strand_id
1 'polypeptide(L)'
;MQDEPTTLWRLRRDDEEVACLARLAPYGIEVDIARGGTVVLTRVFERDTEALEWAAGKRTARESQGWVPVPPEAGRSERPVA
;
A
#
# COMPACT_ATOMS: atom_id res chain seq x y z
N MET A 1 -2.33 14.96 12.58
CA MET A 1 -1.55 14.87 12.19
C MET A 1 -1.16 13.68 11.95
N GLN A 2 -1.41 12.85 12.44
CA GLN A 2 -1.01 11.72 12.23
C GLN A 2 -1.87 10.97 11.41
N ASP A 3 -2.69 11.49 10.65
CA ASP A 3 -3.56 10.78 9.78
C ASP A 3 -2.96 10.41 8.50
N GLU A 4 -1.69 10.63 8.31
CA GLU A 4 -1.06 10.29 7.07
C GLU A 4 -1.07 8.80 6.85
N PRO A 5 -1.44 8.32 5.68
CA PRO A 5 -1.46 6.89 5.42
C PRO A 5 -0.05 6.32 5.34
N THR A 6 0.06 5.05 5.71
CA THR A 6 1.30 4.30 5.58
C THR A 6 1.20 3.45 4.34
N THR A 7 2.21 3.50 3.49
CA THR A 7 2.23 2.66 2.31
C THR A 7 2.65 1.26 2.70
N LEU A 8 1.78 0.29 2.48
CA LEU A 8 2.08 -1.09 2.78
C LEU A 8 2.85 -1.75 1.66
N TRP A 9 2.53 -1.42 0.41
CA TRP A 9 3.28 -1.92 -0.73
C TRP A 9 2.95 -1.09 -1.96
N ARG A 10 3.85 -1.11 -2.93
CA ARG A 10 3.65 -0.49 -4.23
C ARG A 10 4.16 -1.44 -5.29
N LEU A 11 3.41 -1.57 -6.35
CA LEU A 11 3.76 -2.47 -7.44
C LEU A 11 3.63 -1.73 -8.75
N ARG A 12 4.41 -2.17 -9.73
CA ARG A 12 4.39 -1.54 -11.05
C ARG A 12 4.29 -2.61 -12.11
N ARG A 13 3.58 -2.32 -13.17
CA ARG A 13 3.55 -3.16 -14.35
C ARG A 13 3.41 -2.22 -15.54
N ASP A 14 4.38 -2.29 -16.47
CA ASP A 14 4.42 -1.37 -17.62
C ASP A 14 4.44 0.06 -17.11
N ASP A 15 3.51 0.89 -17.51
CA ASP A 15 3.49 2.25 -17.06
C ASP A 15 2.56 2.48 -15.92
N GLU A 16 1.99 1.44 -15.37
CA GLU A 16 1.01 1.60 -14.33
C GLU A 16 1.57 1.28 -12.97
N GLU A 17 1.02 1.92 -11.96
CA GLU A 17 1.46 1.68 -10.59
C GLU A 17 0.24 1.52 -9.70
N VAL A 18 0.31 0.56 -8.77
CA VAL A 18 -0.74 0.31 -7.80
C VAL A 18 -0.11 0.36 -6.43
N ALA A 19 -0.77 0.98 -5.48
CA ALA A 19 -0.27 1.08 -4.13
C ALA A 19 -1.35 0.69 -3.14
N CYS A 20 -0.93 0.18 -2.00
CA CYS A 20 -1.83 -0.15 -0.91
C CYS A 20 -1.43 0.71 0.28
N LEU A 21 -2.39 1.46 0.80
CA LEU A 21 -2.13 2.37 1.89
C LEU A 21 -3.06 2.07 3.04
N ALA A 22 -2.59 2.28 4.25
CA ALA A 22 -3.40 2.03 5.43
C ALA A 22 -3.30 3.21 6.36
N ARG A 23 -4.38 3.48 7.09
CA ARG A 23 -4.32 4.51 8.10
C ARG A 23 -5.31 4.20 9.18
N LEU A 24 -5.05 4.73 10.37
CA LEU A 24 -5.95 4.55 11.49
C LEU A 24 -7.08 5.55 11.37
N ALA A 25 -8.28 5.08 11.62
CA ALA A 25 -9.46 5.92 11.64
C ALA A 25 -10.21 5.63 12.91
N PRO A 26 -11.12 6.50 13.32
CA PRO A 26 -11.86 6.24 14.56
C PRO A 26 -12.62 4.92 14.53
N TYR A 27 -12.99 4.45 13.35
CA TYR A 27 -13.77 3.23 13.22
C TYR A 27 -12.92 2.01 12.92
N GLY A 28 -11.61 2.14 12.83
CA GLY A 28 -10.76 0.97 12.58
C GLY A 28 -9.59 1.31 11.69
N ILE A 29 -9.12 0.33 10.93
CA ILE A 29 -8.01 0.52 10.03
C ILE A 29 -8.56 0.56 8.62
N GLU A 30 -8.36 1.69 7.96
CA GLU A 30 -8.85 1.87 6.60
C GLU A 30 -7.73 1.55 5.63
N VAL A 31 -7.98 0.64 4.69
CA VAL A 31 -6.98 0.23 3.72
C VAL A 31 -7.49 0.59 2.33
N ASP A 32 -6.68 1.34 1.60
CA ASP A 32 -7.02 1.79 0.27
C ASP A 32 -6.12 1.15 -0.76
N ILE A 33 -6.67 0.77 -1.89
CA ILE A 33 -5.88 0.39 -3.05
C ILE A 33 -6.02 1.53 -4.03
N ALA A 34 -4.89 2.10 -4.44
CA ALA A 34 -4.89 3.22 -5.38
C ALA A 34 -4.18 2.80 -6.66
N ARG A 35 -4.76 3.16 -7.79
CA ARG A 35 -4.16 2.87 -9.08
C ARG A 35 -3.96 4.18 -9.81
N GLY A 36 -2.71 4.48 -10.17
CA GLY A 36 -2.41 5.72 -10.84
C GLY A 36 -2.76 6.93 -10.00
N GLY A 37 -2.67 6.80 -8.68
CA GLY A 37 -2.97 7.91 -7.79
C GLY A 37 -4.44 8.04 -7.41
N THR A 38 -5.29 7.18 -7.95
CA THR A 38 -6.72 7.26 -7.66
C THR A 38 -7.13 6.05 -6.83
N VAL A 39 -7.83 6.29 -5.74
CA VAL A 39 -8.29 5.18 -4.90
C VAL A 39 -9.40 4.45 -5.63
N VAL A 40 -9.23 3.15 -5.82
CA VAL A 40 -10.20 2.34 -6.54
C VAL A 40 -10.90 1.35 -5.63
N LEU A 41 -10.41 1.15 -4.40
CA LEU A 41 -11.00 0.20 -3.49
C LEU A 41 -10.62 0.58 -2.08
N THR A 42 -11.57 0.54 -1.17
CA THR A 42 -11.35 0.82 0.24
C THR A 42 -12.02 -0.25 1.07
N ARG A 43 -11.30 -0.75 2.08
CA ARG A 43 -11.87 -1.67 3.04
C ARG A 43 -11.49 -1.20 4.44
N VAL A 44 -12.34 -1.51 5.40
CA VAL A 44 -12.10 -1.16 6.80
C VAL A 44 -12.06 -2.43 7.62
N PHE A 45 -11.07 -2.53 8.51
CA PHE A 45 -10.90 -3.69 9.36
C PHE A 45 -10.85 -3.26 10.82
N GLU A 46 -11.26 -4.11 11.71
CA GLU A 46 -11.18 -3.79 13.13
C GLU A 46 -9.82 -4.09 13.70
N ARG A 47 -9.08 -4.99 13.09
CA ARG A 47 -7.79 -5.40 13.59
C ARG A 47 -6.72 -5.24 12.55
N ASP A 48 -5.54 -4.86 12.99
CA ASP A 48 -4.43 -4.67 12.05
C ASP A 48 -4.02 -5.99 11.42
N THR A 49 -4.13 -7.12 12.15
CA THR A 49 -3.74 -8.39 11.56
C THR A 49 -4.62 -8.70 10.36
N GLU A 50 -5.91 -8.40 10.46
CA GLU A 50 -6.81 -8.66 9.34
C GLU A 50 -6.48 -7.75 8.17
N ALA A 51 -6.18 -6.49 8.46
CA ALA A 51 -5.84 -5.55 7.41
C ALA A 51 -4.58 -5.98 6.68
N LEU A 52 -3.57 -6.41 7.43
CA LEU A 52 -2.31 -6.80 6.83
C LEU A 52 -2.43 -8.08 6.02
N GLU A 53 -3.25 -9.02 6.49
CA GLU A 53 -3.46 -10.24 5.74
C GLU A 53 -4.19 -9.97 4.43
N TRP A 54 -5.20 -9.11 4.48
CA TRP A 54 -5.92 -8.76 3.28
C TRP A 54 -5.00 -8.06 2.28
N ALA A 55 -4.18 -7.13 2.77
CA ALA A 55 -3.26 -6.40 1.92
C ALA A 55 -2.21 -7.34 1.30
N ALA A 56 -1.73 -8.30 2.09
CA ALA A 56 -0.75 -9.26 1.57
C ALA A 56 -1.36 -10.14 0.50
N GLY A 57 -2.62 -10.53 0.67
CA GLY A 57 -3.30 -11.31 -0.35
C GLY A 57 -3.49 -10.56 -1.64
N LYS A 58 -3.81 -9.26 -1.53
CA LYS A 58 -3.96 -8.45 -2.73
C LYS A 58 -2.62 -8.28 -3.44
N ARG A 59 -1.55 -8.16 -2.68
CA ARG A 59 -0.23 -8.04 -3.27
C ARG A 59 0.13 -9.32 -4.02
N THR A 60 -0.07 -10.47 -3.38
CA THR A 60 0.26 -11.75 -4.00
C THR A 60 -0.53 -11.94 -5.28
N ALA A 61 -1.82 -11.59 -5.27
CA ALA A 61 -2.63 -11.75 -6.45
C ALA A 61 -2.11 -10.92 -7.61
N ARG A 62 -1.65 -9.70 -7.31
CA ARG A 62 -1.14 -8.87 -8.37
C ARG A 62 0.22 -9.33 -8.85
N GLU A 63 1.06 -9.79 -7.94
CA GLU A 63 2.36 -10.27 -8.35
C GLU A 63 2.23 -11.46 -9.29
N SER A 64 1.21 -12.27 -9.08
CA SER A 64 1.00 -13.39 -9.98
C SER A 64 0.52 -12.94 -11.35
N GLN A 65 0.11 -11.69 -11.48
CA GLN A 65 -0.31 -11.14 -12.75
C GLN A 65 0.79 -10.32 -13.41
N GLY A 66 2.00 -10.37 -12.89
CA GLY A 66 3.11 -9.68 -13.51
C GLY A 66 3.47 -8.34 -12.91
N TRP A 67 2.79 -7.95 -11.81
CA TRP A 67 3.16 -6.72 -11.14
C TRP A 67 4.40 -6.96 -10.29
N VAL A 68 5.32 -6.01 -10.27
CA VAL A 68 6.59 -6.16 -9.55
C VAL A 68 6.72 -5.09 -8.50
N PRO A 69 7.41 -5.39 -7.41
CA PRO A 69 7.56 -4.42 -6.32
C PRO A 69 8.35 -3.19 -6.76
N VAL A 70 7.91 -2.05 -6.23
CA VAL A 70 8.61 -0.80 -6.44
C VAL A 70 9.42 -0.53 -5.18
N PRO A 71 10.71 -0.21 -5.30
CA PRO A 71 11.50 0.06 -4.10
C PRO A 71 10.94 1.25 -3.34
N PRO A 72 11.04 1.23 -2.03
CA PRO A 72 10.50 2.35 -1.25
C PRO A 72 11.25 3.61 -1.55
N GLU A 73 10.50 4.71 -1.56
CA GLU A 73 11.15 5.94 -1.79
C GLU A 73 12.02 6.30 -0.68
N ALA A 74 11.80 5.75 0.47
CA ALA A 74 12.67 6.04 1.55
C ALA A 74 14.08 5.63 1.26
N GLY A 75 14.23 4.73 0.30
CA GLY A 75 15.57 4.37 -0.04
C GLY A 75 16.38 5.53 -0.46
N ARG A 76 15.74 6.54 -1.06
CA ARG A 76 16.54 7.59 -1.47
C ARG A 76 16.89 8.42 -0.32
N SER A 77 16.18 8.36 0.73
CA SER A 77 16.55 9.23 1.74
C SER A 77 17.72 8.73 2.46
N GLU A 78 18.05 7.54 2.25
CA GLU A 78 19.09 7.20 2.89
C GLU A 78 20.22 7.57 2.42
N ARG A 79 20.12 8.17 1.67
CA ARG A 79 21.15 8.51 1.21
C ARG A 79 21.81 9.34 1.82
N PRO A 80 21.54 9.71 2.35
CA PRO A 80 22.28 10.52 2.64
C PRO A 80 23.16 10.25 3.47
N VAL A 81 23.12 9.79 3.56
CA VAL A 81 23.77 9.59 4.15
C VAL A 81 24.70 9.53 4.16
N ALA A 82 24.82 9.51 3.93
CA ALA A 82 25.75 9.36 3.90
C ALA A 82 26.13 9.83 4.19
#